data_9097612599dbab19daeae4a7b15e74b0
#
_entry.id   9097612599dbab19daeae4a7b15e74b0
#
_cell.length_a   1.000
_cell.length_b   1.000
_cell.length_c   1.000
_cell.angle_alpha   90.00
_cell.angle_beta   90.00
_cell.angle_gamma   90.00
#
_symmetry.space_group_name_H-M   'P 1'
#
loop_
_entity.id
_entity.type
_entity.pdbx_description
1 polymer ?
#
loop_
_entity_poly.entity_id
_entity_poly.type
_entity_poly.pdbx_seq_one_letter_code
_entity_poly.pdbx_strand_id
1 'polypeptide(L)'
;MDDSELISKKELLKTTGISYGQLYRWKRKELIPEKWFIKKSSFTGQETFFPKKETLERIEKIKSCKDDISLDELAKIFSPE
;
A
#
# COMPACT_ATOMS: atom_id res chain seq x y z
N MET A 1 15.87 -4.19 -9.20
CA MET A 1 15.32 -4.43 -9.26
C MET A 1 14.81 -5.30 -9.14
N ASP A 2 14.42 -5.71 -8.60
CA ASP A 2 13.93 -6.69 -8.48
C ASP A 2 12.67 -6.69 -8.23
N ASP A 3 11.93 -6.55 -9.08
CA ASP A 3 10.60 -6.59 -8.93
C ASP A 3 10.14 -7.90 -8.62
N SER A 4 10.93 -8.77 -8.39
CA SER A 4 10.45 -10.09 -8.08
C SER A 4 9.97 -10.15 -6.64
N GLU A 5 10.25 -9.19 -5.82
CA GLU A 5 9.77 -9.26 -4.47
C GLU A 5 8.40 -8.68 -4.34
N LEU A 6 7.42 -9.52 -4.18
CA LEU A 6 6.05 -9.10 -3.95
C LEU A 6 5.58 -9.61 -2.61
N ILE A 7 4.64 -8.89 -2.02
CA ILE A 7 4.07 -9.30 -0.74
C ILE A 7 2.57 -9.39 -0.94
N SER A 8 1.94 -10.43 -0.42
CA SER A 8 0.50 -10.57 -0.58
C SER A 8 -0.21 -9.58 0.32
N LYS A 9 -1.47 -9.31 0.02
CA LYS A 9 -2.24 -8.37 0.81
C LYS A 9 -2.30 -8.85 2.26
N LYS A 10 -2.51 -10.13 2.45
CA LYS A 10 -2.62 -10.68 3.79
C LYS A 10 -1.32 -10.44 4.56
N GLU A 11 -0.20 -10.73 3.93
CA GLU A 11 1.07 -10.53 4.57
C GLU A 11 1.34 -9.05 4.81
N LEU A 12 0.93 -8.21 3.88
CA LEU A 12 1.15 -6.79 4.02
C LEU A 12 0.43 -6.25 5.25
N LEU A 13 -0.82 -6.63 5.43
CA LEU A 13 -1.59 -6.16 6.58
C LEU A 13 -0.98 -6.67 7.87
N LYS A 14 -0.50 -7.90 7.86
CA LYS A 14 0.09 -8.46 9.04
C LYS A 14 1.41 -7.79 9.38
N THR A 15 2.23 -7.54 8.38
CA THR A 15 3.54 -6.95 8.59
C THR A 15 3.44 -5.50 9.05
N THR A 16 2.51 -4.75 8.48
CA THR A 16 2.39 -3.33 8.78
C THR A 16 1.45 -3.07 9.94
N GLY A 17 0.57 -4.01 10.24
CA GLY A 17 -0.36 -3.80 11.33
C GLY A 17 -1.56 -2.93 10.99
N ILE A 18 -1.73 -2.56 9.73
CA ILE A 18 -2.86 -1.72 9.36
C ILE A 18 -4.05 -2.63 9.05
N SER A 19 -5.24 -2.06 9.05
CA SER A 19 -6.43 -2.83 8.77
C SER A 19 -6.76 -2.79 7.30
N TYR A 20 -7.61 -3.70 6.89
CA TYR A 20 -8.05 -3.77 5.52
C TYR A 20 -8.72 -2.46 5.09
N GLY A 21 -9.57 -1.94 5.96
CA GLY A 21 -10.24 -0.70 5.65
C GLY A 21 -9.27 0.46 5.52
N GLN A 22 -8.22 0.45 6.34
CA GLN A 22 -7.23 1.50 6.26
C GLN A 22 -6.46 1.44 4.95
N LEU A 23 -6.15 0.24 4.50
CA LEU A 23 -5.44 0.05 3.24
C LEU A 23 -6.24 0.64 2.09
N TYR A 24 -7.54 0.33 2.04
CA TYR A 24 -8.35 0.82 0.94
C TYR A 24 -8.66 2.30 1.06
N ARG A 25 -8.71 2.82 2.28
CA ARG A 25 -8.87 4.25 2.45
C ARG A 25 -7.66 4.96 1.84
N TRP A 26 -6.46 4.46 2.09
CA TRP A 26 -5.26 5.07 1.56
C TRP A 26 -5.20 4.94 0.04
N LYS A 27 -5.75 3.85 -0.49
CA LYS A 27 -5.83 3.70 -1.92
C LYS A 27 -6.72 4.79 -2.53
N ARG A 28 -7.85 5.05 -1.89
CA ARG A 28 -8.77 6.05 -2.40
C ARG A 28 -8.19 7.44 -2.31
N LYS A 29 -7.34 7.68 -1.32
CA LYS A 29 -6.70 8.99 -1.19
C LYS A 29 -5.45 9.06 -2.06
N GLU A 30 -5.18 8.02 -2.80
CA GLU A 30 -4.03 7.97 -3.69
C GLU A 30 -2.71 8.03 -2.92
N LEU A 31 -2.72 7.63 -1.67
CA LEU A 31 -1.49 7.48 -0.93
C LEU A 31 -0.75 6.24 -1.37
N ILE A 32 -1.49 5.21 -1.78
CA ILE A 32 -0.90 4.00 -2.32
C ILE A 32 -1.42 3.85 -3.73
N PRO A 33 -0.55 3.92 -4.74
CA PRO A 33 -1.02 3.90 -6.13
C PRO A 33 -1.77 2.62 -6.47
N GLU A 34 -2.81 2.77 -7.24
CA GLU A 34 -3.59 1.62 -7.61
C GLU A 34 -2.77 0.63 -8.43
N LYS A 35 -1.79 1.11 -9.18
CA LYS A 35 -0.98 0.21 -9.99
C LYS A 35 -0.16 -0.74 -9.14
N TRP A 36 -0.01 -0.45 -7.85
CA TRP A 36 0.71 -1.36 -6.97
C TRP A 36 -0.18 -2.52 -6.53
N PHE A 37 -1.48 -2.44 -6.77
CA PHE A 37 -2.40 -3.53 -6.42
C PHE A 37 -2.37 -4.54 -7.56
N ILE A 38 -1.46 -5.49 -7.49
CA ILE A 38 -1.25 -6.48 -8.55
C ILE A 38 -2.11 -7.69 -8.28
N LYS A 39 -3.03 -7.98 -9.18
CA LYS A 39 -3.92 -9.11 -9.00
C LYS A 39 -3.43 -10.30 -9.78
N LYS A 40 -3.36 -11.44 -9.13
CA LYS A 40 -2.92 -12.66 -9.78
C LYS A 40 -3.91 -13.78 -9.49
N SER A 41 -4.03 -14.71 -10.41
CA SER A 41 -4.92 -15.85 -10.23
C SER A 41 -4.19 -16.94 -9.45
N SER A 42 -4.91 -17.67 -8.66
CA SER A 42 -4.35 -18.79 -7.96
C SER A 42 -5.39 -19.90 -7.94
N PHE A 43 -5.02 -21.03 -7.35
CA PHE A 43 -5.94 -22.15 -7.27
C PHE A 43 -7.22 -21.76 -6.56
N THR A 44 -7.14 -20.95 -5.53
CA THR A 44 -8.30 -20.62 -4.74
C THR A 44 -8.96 -19.34 -5.18
N GLY A 45 -8.53 -18.75 -6.30
CA GLY A 45 -9.14 -17.52 -6.79
C GLY A 45 -8.09 -16.49 -7.05
N GLN A 46 -8.45 -15.23 -6.86
CA GLN A 46 -7.52 -14.16 -7.13
C GLN A 46 -6.89 -13.68 -5.86
N GLU A 47 -5.63 -13.29 -5.93
CA GLU A 47 -4.95 -12.76 -4.81
C GLU A 47 -4.30 -11.46 -5.20
N THR A 48 -4.22 -10.50 -4.30
CA THR A 48 -3.62 -9.21 -4.56
C THR A 48 -2.23 -9.17 -3.94
N PHE A 49 -1.28 -8.71 -4.73
CA PHE A 49 0.10 -8.58 -4.28
C PHE A 49 0.54 -7.14 -4.46
N PHE A 50 1.61 -6.79 -3.78
CA PHE A 50 2.15 -5.44 -3.85
C PHE A 50 3.65 -5.52 -3.99
N PRO A 51 4.30 -4.51 -4.59
CA PRO A 51 5.76 -4.45 -4.57
C PRO A 51 6.20 -4.25 -3.13
N LYS A 52 6.85 -5.25 -2.59
CA LYS A 52 7.10 -5.29 -1.16
C LYS A 52 7.84 -4.07 -0.66
N LYS A 53 8.96 -3.76 -1.26
CA LYS A 53 9.79 -2.68 -0.78
C LYS A 53 9.09 -1.34 -0.86
N GLU A 54 8.56 -1.02 -2.02
CA GLU A 54 7.92 0.26 -2.22
C GLU A 54 6.72 0.44 -1.33
N THR A 55 5.92 -0.61 -1.21
CA THR A 55 4.70 -0.51 -0.43
C THR A 55 5.00 -0.40 1.05
N LEU A 56 5.95 -1.17 1.54
CA LEU A 56 6.27 -1.09 2.95
C LEU A 56 6.86 0.27 3.31
N GLU A 57 7.70 0.81 2.46
CA GLU A 57 8.27 2.12 2.72
C GLU A 57 7.20 3.19 2.69
N ARG A 58 6.26 3.09 1.76
CA ARG A 58 5.20 4.08 1.67
C ARG A 58 4.32 4.05 2.91
N ILE A 59 3.96 2.85 3.36
CA ILE A 59 3.12 2.73 4.53
C ILE A 59 3.83 3.25 5.76
N GLU A 60 5.11 3.00 5.87
CA GLU A 60 5.86 3.51 7.00
C GLU A 60 5.88 5.02 7.00
N LYS A 61 6.05 5.63 5.85
CA LYS A 61 6.02 7.07 5.76
C LYS A 61 4.67 7.64 6.15
N ILE A 62 3.61 7.01 5.70
CA ILE A 62 2.27 7.46 6.03
C ILE A 62 2.06 7.40 7.53
N LYS A 63 2.47 6.29 8.14
CA LYS A 63 2.27 6.13 9.58
C LYS A 63 3.11 7.13 10.36
N SER A 64 4.27 7.43 9.86
CA SER A 64 5.17 8.34 10.56
C SER A 64 4.66 9.78 10.49
N CYS A 65 4.06 10.17 9.39
CA CYS A 65 3.64 11.54 9.20
C CYS A 65 2.19 11.79 9.58
N LYS A 66 1.47 10.72 9.89
CA LYS A 66 0.04 10.84 10.06
C LYS A 66 -0.37 11.83 11.13
N ASP A 67 0.39 11.93 12.19
CA ASP A 67 0.01 12.81 13.28
C ASP A 67 0.26 14.27 12.95
N ASP A 68 1.21 14.55 12.12
CA ASP A 68 1.55 15.92 11.78
C ASP A 68 0.84 16.43 10.55
N ILE A 69 0.47 15.57 9.65
CA ILE A 69 -0.06 15.97 8.36
C ILE A 69 -1.32 15.20 8.10
N SER A 70 -2.33 15.87 7.59
CA SER A 70 -3.58 15.20 7.28
C SER A 70 -3.41 14.28 6.09
N LEU A 71 -4.35 13.37 5.90
CA LEU A 71 -4.25 12.44 4.78
C LEU A 71 -4.30 13.16 3.45
N ASP A 72 -5.06 14.24 3.37
CA ASP A 72 -5.14 14.98 2.12
C ASP A 72 -3.80 15.64 1.81
N GLU A 73 -3.11 16.10 2.82
CA GLU A 73 -1.81 16.69 2.61
C GLU A 73 -0.80 15.64 2.19
N LEU A 74 -0.89 14.47 2.79
CA LEU A 74 0.01 13.39 2.41
C LEU A 74 -0.22 13.00 0.96
N ALA A 75 -1.47 12.98 0.52
CA ALA A 75 -1.76 12.64 -0.85
C ALA A 75 -1.07 13.60 -1.81
N LYS A 76 -1.01 14.87 -1.45
CA LYS A 76 -0.34 15.85 -2.29
C LYS A 76 1.16 15.58 -2.35
N ILE A 77 1.74 15.20 -1.23
CA ILE A 77 3.16 14.94 -1.18
C ILE A 77 3.53 13.73 -2.02
N PHE A 78 2.72 12.67 -1.95
CA PHE A 78 3.04 11.47 -2.66
C PHE A 78 2.53 11.45 -4.10
N SER A 79 1.65 12.37 -4.46
CA SER A 79 1.08 12.37 -5.80
C SER A 79 2.14 12.80 -6.79
N PRO A 80 2.21 12.18 -7.89
CA PRO A 80 3.19 12.55 -8.88
C PRO A 80 2.80 13.80 -9.57
N GLU A 81 2.04 14.37 -9.58
CA GLU A 81 1.66 15.44 -10.11
C GLU A 81 1.49 15.66 -10.84
#